data_1035b328f3489b55f7e3ff3af38385d6
#
_entry.id   1035b328f3489b55f7e3ff3af38385d6
#
_cell.length_a   1.000
_cell.length_b   1.000
_cell.length_c   1.000
_cell.angle_alpha   90.00
_cell.angle_beta   90.00
_cell.angle_gamma   90.00
#
_symmetry.space_group_name_H-M   'P 1'
#
loop_
_entity.id
_entity.type
_entity.pdbx_description
1 polymer ?
#
loop_
_entity_poly.entity_id
_entity_poly.type
_entity_poly.pdbx_seq_one_letter_code
_entity_poly.pdbx_strand_id
1 'polypeptide(L)'
;AAWGLPWFVALPAALCGFFDGGWAVLHLPFTHLWAVALSSLSPVLVLTCLPRVVAMCRPGHAMTAYVRVPIQMACGAGLVFAVTEAAHWLGPGWSGVLMFFPVMVCSIVPFAHATLGAGAVISIFRGIMAGWFGCIAFAVVVMTGVEHLSLWLCYGLASGAALLASALVSLLEQRLQQRHATGTEAGS
;
A
#
# COMPACT_ATOMS: atom_id res chain seq x y z
N ALA A 1 0.92 3.51 15.76
CA ALA A 1 0.73 4.96 15.85
C ALA A 1 -0.75 5.35 16.06
N ALA A 2 -1.70 4.84 15.29
CA ALA A 2 -3.13 5.11 15.50
C ALA A 2 -3.68 4.48 16.80
N TRP A 3 -3.05 3.43 17.30
CA TRP A 3 -3.43 2.67 18.51
C TRP A 3 -2.45 2.90 19.68
N GLY A 4 -1.65 3.98 19.66
CA GLY A 4 -0.67 4.28 20.71
C GLY A 4 0.59 3.41 20.70
N LEU A 5 0.70 2.47 19.78
CA LEU A 5 1.91 1.63 19.65
C LEU A 5 3.06 2.43 19.02
N PRO A 6 4.27 2.33 19.58
CA PRO A 6 5.45 2.96 18.99
C PRO A 6 5.79 2.33 17.64
N TRP A 7 6.28 3.14 16.69
CA TRP A 7 6.57 2.71 15.32
C TRP A 7 7.56 1.54 15.21
N PHE A 8 8.50 1.45 16.16
CA PHE A 8 9.50 0.36 16.23
C PHE A 8 8.92 -1.00 16.65
N VAL A 9 7.68 -1.04 17.15
CA VAL A 9 6.93 -2.27 17.41
C VAL A 9 5.97 -2.57 16.25
N ALA A 10 5.33 -1.53 15.71
CA ALA A 10 4.36 -1.68 14.63
C ALA A 10 5.01 -2.19 13.33
N LEU A 11 6.21 -1.74 13.02
CA LEU A 11 6.92 -2.12 11.78
C LEU A 11 7.35 -3.60 11.78
N PRO A 12 8.03 -4.14 12.82
CA PRO A 12 8.30 -5.57 12.89
C PRO A 12 7.04 -6.44 12.89
N ALA A 13 5.99 -6.04 13.59
CA ALA A 13 4.72 -6.76 13.58
C ALA A 13 4.09 -6.83 12.20
N ALA A 14 4.14 -5.73 11.43
CA ALA A 14 3.68 -5.70 10.05
C ALA A 14 4.54 -6.59 9.12
N LEU A 15 5.85 -6.62 9.33
CA LEU A 15 6.75 -7.51 8.59
C LEU A 15 6.48 -8.98 8.91
N CYS A 16 6.30 -9.34 10.17
CA CYS A 16 5.90 -10.70 10.55
C CYS A 16 4.60 -11.09 9.84
N GLY A 17 3.57 -10.23 9.89
CA GLY A 17 2.32 -10.48 9.19
C GLY A 17 2.47 -10.62 7.68
N PHE A 18 3.39 -9.88 7.06
CA PHE A 18 3.71 -10.03 5.64
C PHE A 18 4.33 -11.40 5.33
N PHE A 19 5.29 -11.84 6.12
CA PHE A 19 5.95 -13.14 5.91
C PHE A 19 5.02 -14.31 6.24
N ASP A 20 4.22 -14.21 7.30
CA ASP A 20 3.20 -15.22 7.65
C ASP A 20 2.14 -15.34 6.55
N GLY A 21 1.66 -14.21 6.03
CA GLY A 21 0.74 -14.17 4.90
C GLY A 21 1.35 -14.75 3.63
N GLY A 22 2.60 -14.43 3.32
CA GLY A 22 3.34 -15.00 2.20
C GLY A 22 3.51 -16.50 2.33
N TRP A 23 3.87 -16.99 3.51
CA TRP A 23 3.97 -18.42 3.79
C TRP A 23 2.61 -19.13 3.60
N ALA A 24 1.54 -18.54 4.10
CA ALA A 24 0.19 -19.08 3.92
C ALA A 24 -0.21 -19.18 2.43
N VAL A 25 0.08 -18.15 1.64
CA VAL A 25 -0.21 -18.14 0.19
C VAL A 25 0.58 -19.24 -0.53
N LEU A 26 1.82 -19.51 -0.14
CA LEU A 26 2.65 -20.54 -0.76
C LEU A 26 2.21 -21.97 -0.43
N HIS A 27 1.58 -22.19 0.72
CA HIS A 27 1.27 -23.54 1.22
C HIS A 27 -0.22 -23.89 1.17
N LEU A 28 -1.10 -22.90 1.03
CA LEU A 28 -2.54 -23.15 0.94
C LEU A 28 -3.00 -23.22 -0.53
N PRO A 29 -3.87 -24.18 -0.89
CA PRO A 29 -4.40 -24.32 -2.24
C PRO A 29 -5.45 -23.24 -2.53
N PHE A 30 -5.00 -22.02 -2.76
CA PHE A 30 -5.89 -20.92 -3.16
C PHE A 30 -6.29 -21.04 -4.62
N THR A 31 -7.59 -21.06 -4.89
CA THR A 31 -8.09 -20.84 -6.26
C THR A 31 -8.00 -19.37 -6.62
N HIS A 32 -7.92 -19.06 -7.91
CA HIS A 32 -7.81 -17.67 -8.41
C HIS A 32 -8.93 -16.77 -7.87
N LEU A 33 -10.15 -17.29 -7.71
CA LEU A 33 -11.29 -16.55 -7.17
C LEU A 33 -11.08 -16.14 -5.71
N TRP A 34 -10.57 -17.02 -4.86
CA TRP A 34 -10.26 -16.71 -3.47
C TRP A 34 -9.13 -15.70 -3.35
N ALA A 35 -8.11 -15.79 -4.21
CA ALA A 35 -7.02 -14.83 -4.23
C ALA A 35 -7.53 -13.41 -4.56
N VAL A 36 -8.37 -13.25 -5.58
CA VAL A 36 -8.98 -11.97 -5.94
C VAL A 36 -9.90 -11.46 -4.84
N ALA A 37 -10.72 -12.32 -4.24
CA ALA A 37 -11.64 -11.94 -3.17
C ALA A 37 -10.88 -11.45 -1.93
N LEU A 38 -9.86 -12.17 -1.48
CA LEU A 38 -9.04 -11.77 -0.33
C LEU A 38 -8.23 -10.50 -0.61
N SER A 39 -7.66 -10.37 -1.81
CA SER A 39 -6.95 -9.16 -2.24
C SER A 39 -7.85 -7.94 -2.26
N SER A 40 -9.13 -8.10 -2.62
CA SER A 40 -10.10 -7.00 -2.65
C SER A 40 -10.64 -6.67 -1.27
N LEU A 41 -10.81 -7.68 -0.41
CA LEU A 41 -11.36 -7.49 0.94
C LEU A 41 -10.36 -6.81 1.87
N SER A 42 -9.08 -7.14 1.75
CA SER A 42 -8.03 -6.60 2.65
C SER A 42 -7.93 -5.07 2.63
N PRO A 43 -7.86 -4.36 1.48
CA PRO A 43 -7.79 -2.91 1.48
C PRO A 43 -9.11 -2.26 1.93
N VAL A 44 -10.27 -2.88 1.67
CA VAL A 44 -11.57 -2.41 2.20
C VAL A 44 -11.55 -2.44 3.71
N LEU A 45 -11.12 -3.54 4.32
CA LEU A 45 -11.06 -3.71 5.76
C LEU A 45 -10.08 -2.71 6.39
N VAL A 46 -8.92 -2.51 5.78
CA VAL A 46 -7.95 -1.51 6.24
C VAL A 46 -8.53 -0.10 6.14
N LEU A 47 -9.14 0.28 5.02
CA LEU A 47 -9.76 1.60 4.84
C LEU A 47 -10.90 1.88 5.82
N THR A 48 -11.67 0.87 6.20
CA THR A 48 -12.75 1.00 7.20
C THR A 48 -12.22 1.09 8.63
N CYS A 49 -11.15 0.35 8.94
CA CYS A 49 -10.53 0.35 10.27
C CYS A 49 -9.61 1.56 10.51
N LEU A 50 -9.03 2.17 9.47
CA LEU A 50 -8.18 3.34 9.64
C LEU A 50 -9.03 4.59 9.96
N PRO A 51 -8.68 5.33 11.03
CA PRO A 51 -9.37 6.57 11.34
C PRO A 51 -9.24 7.57 10.19
N ARG A 52 -10.34 8.30 9.91
CA ARG A 52 -10.35 9.40 8.96
C ARG A 52 -9.73 10.62 9.63
N VAL A 53 -8.44 10.81 9.45
CA VAL A 53 -7.72 11.96 10.02
C VAL A 53 -7.53 12.98 8.92
N VAL A 54 -8.05 14.18 9.12
CA VAL A 54 -7.60 15.32 8.33
C VAL A 54 -6.14 15.54 8.70
N ALA A 55 -5.25 15.49 7.71
CA ALA A 55 -3.83 15.63 7.92
C ALA A 55 -3.54 17.03 8.46
N MET A 56 -3.59 17.20 9.77
CA MET A 56 -2.99 18.35 10.43
C MET A 56 -1.47 18.13 10.36
N CYS A 57 -0.84 18.76 9.39
CA CYS A 57 0.62 18.88 9.36
C CYS A 57 1.06 19.60 10.64
N ARG A 58 1.48 18.86 11.65
CA ARG A 58 2.31 19.43 12.70
C ARG A 58 3.70 19.60 12.10
N PRO A 59 4.23 20.82 12.07
CA PRO A 59 5.62 21.01 11.71
C PRO A 59 6.48 20.36 12.80
N GLY A 60 6.88 19.12 12.56
CA GLY A 60 7.91 18.47 13.34
C GLY A 60 9.26 19.10 13.00
N HIS A 61 10.29 18.78 13.76
CA HIS A 61 11.66 19.22 13.49
C HIS A 61 12.03 18.90 12.05
N ALA A 62 12.04 19.90 11.21
CA ALA A 62 12.28 19.78 9.78
C ALA A 62 13.76 19.44 9.58
N MET A 63 14.07 18.16 9.48
CA MET A 63 15.32 17.74 8.88
C MET A 63 15.39 18.34 7.48
N THR A 64 16.44 19.12 7.22
CA THR A 64 16.61 19.83 5.95
C THR A 64 16.45 18.85 4.78
N ALA A 65 15.66 19.20 3.78
CA ALA A 65 15.34 18.30 2.65
C ALA A 65 16.61 17.71 2.00
N TYR A 66 17.69 18.47 1.95
CA TYR A 66 18.99 18.05 1.42
C TYR A 66 19.63 16.86 2.16
N VAL A 67 19.31 16.66 3.43
CA VAL A 67 19.84 15.51 4.21
C VAL A 67 18.82 14.37 4.23
N ARG A 68 17.54 14.70 4.34
CA ARG A 68 16.46 13.71 4.39
C ARG A 68 16.35 12.89 3.10
N VAL A 69 16.36 13.56 1.94
CA VAL A 69 16.15 12.89 0.65
C VAL A 69 17.26 11.87 0.34
N PRO A 70 18.56 12.19 0.43
CA PRO A 70 19.61 11.21 0.21
C PRO A 70 19.55 10.01 1.16
N ILE A 71 19.27 10.22 2.44
CA ILE A 71 19.15 9.13 3.40
C ILE A 71 17.97 8.22 3.03
N GLN A 72 16.83 8.79 2.67
CA GLN A 72 15.65 8.04 2.26
C GLN A 72 15.92 7.24 0.98
N MET A 73 16.63 7.81 0.02
CA MET A 73 17.05 7.13 -1.22
C MET A 73 18.03 5.98 -0.91
N ALA A 74 19.00 6.20 -0.04
CA ALA A 74 19.95 5.17 0.36
C ALA A 74 19.25 4.01 1.11
N CYS A 75 18.32 4.30 2.01
CA CYS A 75 17.50 3.30 2.68
C CYS A 75 16.65 2.50 1.69
N GLY A 76 16.00 3.19 0.74
CA GLY A 76 15.21 2.54 -0.30
C GLY A 76 16.04 1.63 -1.20
N ALA A 77 17.18 2.12 -1.67
CA ALA A 77 18.12 1.35 -2.49
C ALA A 77 18.67 0.13 -1.73
N GLY A 78 19.04 0.30 -0.47
CA GLY A 78 19.50 -0.79 0.39
C GLY A 78 18.42 -1.86 0.61
N LEU A 79 17.16 -1.44 0.82
CA LEU A 79 16.03 -2.37 0.94
C LEU A 79 15.76 -3.13 -0.37
N VAL A 80 15.80 -2.46 -1.53
CA VAL A 80 15.64 -3.12 -2.83
C VAL A 80 16.74 -4.16 -3.02
N PHE A 81 18.00 -3.79 -2.75
CA PHE A 81 19.12 -4.72 -2.85
C PHE A 81 18.94 -5.92 -1.92
N ALA A 82 18.61 -5.68 -0.65
CA ALA A 82 18.40 -6.75 0.33
C ALA A 82 17.26 -7.70 -0.07
N VAL A 83 16.14 -7.17 -0.57
CA VAL A 83 15.00 -7.97 -1.05
C VAL A 83 15.36 -8.77 -2.29
N THR A 84 16.13 -8.19 -3.22
CA THR A 84 16.58 -8.87 -4.43
C THR A 84 17.52 -10.02 -4.10
N GLU A 85 18.49 -9.79 -3.21
CA GLU A 85 19.39 -10.85 -2.73
C GLU A 85 18.61 -11.95 -1.98
N ALA A 86 17.70 -11.58 -1.09
CA ALA A 86 16.86 -12.55 -0.39
C ALA A 86 16.02 -13.39 -1.37
N ALA A 87 15.46 -12.77 -2.41
CA ALA A 87 14.70 -13.48 -3.44
C ALA A 87 15.56 -14.53 -4.18
N HIS A 88 16.83 -14.21 -4.44
CA HIS A 88 17.77 -15.12 -5.08
C HIS A 88 18.05 -16.37 -4.21
N TRP A 89 18.16 -16.20 -2.90
CA TRP A 89 18.42 -17.29 -1.96
C TRP A 89 17.20 -18.15 -1.62
N LEU A 90 16.01 -17.54 -1.58
CA LEU A 90 14.78 -18.20 -1.13
C LEU A 90 14.04 -18.97 -2.25
N GLY A 91 14.44 -18.77 -3.51
CA GLY A 91 13.89 -19.47 -4.65
C GLY A 91 12.62 -18.85 -5.25
N PRO A 92 12.08 -19.44 -6.34
CA PRO A 92 11.05 -18.80 -7.18
C PRO A 92 9.72 -18.53 -6.47
N GLY A 93 9.30 -19.37 -5.55
CA GLY A 93 8.06 -19.16 -4.78
C GLY A 93 8.11 -17.91 -3.93
N TRP A 94 9.16 -17.76 -3.13
CA TRP A 94 9.38 -16.59 -2.30
C TRP A 94 9.73 -15.33 -3.09
N SER A 95 10.36 -15.49 -4.27
CA SER A 95 10.62 -14.39 -5.20
C SER A 95 9.32 -13.66 -5.57
N GLY A 96 8.24 -14.42 -5.85
CA GLY A 96 6.91 -13.85 -6.13
C GLY A 96 6.32 -13.10 -4.94
N VAL A 97 6.47 -13.61 -3.72
CA VAL A 97 6.01 -12.93 -2.50
C VAL A 97 6.83 -11.65 -2.25
N LEU A 98 8.16 -11.74 -2.37
CA LEU A 98 9.06 -10.62 -2.14
C LEU A 98 8.92 -9.49 -3.17
N MET A 99 8.42 -9.76 -4.37
CA MET A 99 8.09 -8.74 -5.37
C MET A 99 7.07 -7.73 -4.83
N PHE A 100 6.18 -8.16 -3.95
CA PHE A 100 5.17 -7.30 -3.30
C PHE A 100 5.66 -6.72 -1.97
N PHE A 101 6.94 -6.91 -1.62
CA PHE A 101 7.48 -6.35 -0.38
C PHE A 101 7.33 -4.83 -0.37
N PRO A 102 6.80 -4.24 0.71
CA PRO A 102 6.43 -2.83 0.74
C PRO A 102 7.65 -1.91 0.96
N VAL A 103 8.65 -1.96 0.05
CA VAL A 103 9.88 -1.16 0.12
C VAL A 103 9.59 0.32 0.28
N MET A 104 8.63 0.84 -0.50
CA MET A 104 8.22 2.25 -0.43
C MET A 104 7.66 2.62 0.95
N VAL A 105 6.86 1.73 1.54
CA VAL A 105 6.30 1.95 2.88
C VAL A 105 7.40 1.94 3.92
N CYS A 106 8.30 0.97 3.88
CA CYS A 106 9.41 0.84 4.82
C CYS A 106 10.39 2.03 4.73
N SER A 107 10.59 2.60 3.55
CA SER A 107 11.49 3.74 3.36
C SER A 107 10.82 5.09 3.65
N ILE A 108 9.53 5.27 3.38
CA ILE A 108 8.85 6.56 3.50
C ILE A 108 8.22 6.77 4.88
N VAL A 109 7.59 5.74 5.45
CA VAL A 109 6.78 5.84 6.67
C VAL A 109 7.57 6.29 7.90
N PRO A 110 8.77 5.77 8.21
CA PRO A 110 9.54 6.24 9.36
C PRO A 110 9.87 7.73 9.28
N PHE A 111 10.26 8.21 8.10
CA PHE A 111 10.57 9.64 7.87
C PHE A 111 9.31 10.51 7.93
N ALA A 112 8.21 10.07 7.34
CA ALA A 112 6.94 10.78 7.40
C ALA A 112 6.42 10.85 8.85
N HIS A 113 6.54 9.76 9.61
CA HIS A 113 6.16 9.75 11.02
C HIS A 113 7.01 10.72 11.85
N ALA A 114 8.32 10.73 11.64
CA ALA A 114 9.23 11.59 12.37
C ALA A 114 9.07 13.09 12.04
N THR A 115 8.72 13.42 10.79
CA THR A 115 8.67 14.82 10.32
C THR A 115 7.26 15.41 10.28
N LEU A 116 6.25 14.62 9.93
CA LEU A 116 4.88 15.08 9.70
C LEU A 116 3.87 14.50 10.71
N GLY A 117 4.31 13.52 11.50
CA GLY A 117 3.47 12.88 12.52
C GLY A 117 2.55 11.79 12.01
N ALA A 118 1.78 11.20 12.93
CA ALA A 118 0.93 10.03 12.67
C ALA A 118 -0.18 10.30 11.63
N GLY A 119 -0.73 11.52 11.58
CA GLY A 119 -1.79 11.87 10.62
C GLY A 119 -1.34 11.75 9.17
N ALA A 120 -0.11 12.20 8.88
CA ALA A 120 0.47 12.07 7.53
C ALA A 120 0.68 10.60 7.14
N VAL A 121 1.12 9.78 8.07
CA VAL A 121 1.28 8.33 7.85
C VAL A 121 -0.05 7.68 7.51
N ILE A 122 -1.11 7.99 8.26
CA ILE A 122 -2.46 7.47 7.97
C ILE A 122 -2.92 7.89 6.57
N SER A 123 -2.70 9.15 6.19
CA SER A 123 -3.04 9.65 4.85
C SER A 123 -2.28 8.92 3.75
N ILE A 124 -0.97 8.67 3.94
CA ILE A 124 -0.16 7.88 3.01
C ILE A 124 -0.72 6.45 2.86
N PHE A 125 -1.02 5.78 3.97
CA PHE A 125 -1.60 4.44 3.93
C PHE A 125 -2.94 4.39 3.22
N ARG A 126 -3.81 5.37 3.44
CA ARG A 126 -5.10 5.45 2.71
C ARG A 126 -4.89 5.59 1.22
N GLY A 127 -3.94 6.43 0.79
CA GLY A 127 -3.58 6.58 -0.62
C GLY A 127 -3.05 5.28 -1.24
N ILE A 128 -2.20 4.56 -0.51
CA ILE A 128 -1.68 3.26 -0.95
C ILE A 128 -2.82 2.23 -1.09
N MET A 129 -3.73 2.17 -0.12
CA MET A 129 -4.87 1.24 -0.17
C MET A 129 -5.83 1.57 -1.31
N ALA A 130 -6.06 2.86 -1.60
CA ALA A 130 -6.84 3.27 -2.77
C ALA A 130 -6.17 2.84 -4.09
N GLY A 131 -4.84 2.99 -4.18
CA GLY A 131 -4.06 2.53 -5.34
C GLY A 131 -4.06 1.01 -5.52
N TRP A 132 -4.21 0.24 -4.43
CA TRP A 132 -4.24 -1.22 -4.46
C TRP A 132 -5.37 -1.78 -5.32
N PHE A 133 -6.53 -1.11 -5.35
CA PHE A 133 -7.63 -1.49 -6.24
C PHE A 133 -7.26 -1.38 -7.72
N GLY A 134 -6.39 -0.43 -8.08
CA GLY A 134 -5.83 -0.34 -9.42
C GLY A 134 -4.97 -1.55 -9.76
N CYS A 135 -4.12 -2.02 -8.84
CA CYS A 135 -3.32 -3.22 -9.04
C CYS A 135 -4.19 -4.47 -9.21
N ILE A 136 -5.28 -4.59 -8.44
CA ILE A 136 -6.23 -5.71 -8.59
C ILE A 136 -6.91 -5.66 -9.96
N ALA A 137 -7.41 -4.49 -10.38
CA ALA A 137 -8.05 -4.31 -11.68
C ALA A 137 -7.08 -4.66 -12.82
N PHE A 138 -5.83 -4.21 -12.73
CA PHE A 138 -4.77 -4.57 -13.68
C PHE A 138 -4.57 -6.08 -13.76
N ALA A 139 -4.39 -6.74 -12.62
CA ALA A 139 -4.14 -8.17 -12.55
C ALA A 139 -5.31 -8.99 -13.12
N VAL A 140 -6.56 -8.60 -12.81
CA VAL A 140 -7.76 -9.27 -13.34
C VAL A 140 -7.84 -9.16 -14.85
N VAL A 141 -7.59 -7.96 -15.42
CA VAL A 141 -7.63 -7.77 -16.87
C VAL A 141 -6.51 -8.55 -17.57
N VAL A 142 -5.30 -8.58 -17.00
CA VAL A 142 -4.20 -9.39 -17.56
C VAL A 142 -4.52 -10.88 -17.48
N MET A 143 -4.99 -11.36 -16.33
CA MET A 143 -5.35 -12.79 -16.16
C MET A 143 -6.41 -13.26 -17.16
N THR A 144 -7.41 -12.44 -17.45
CA THR A 144 -8.51 -12.81 -18.33
C THR A 144 -8.23 -12.52 -19.81
N GLY A 145 -7.35 -11.53 -20.09
CA GLY A 145 -7.13 -11.01 -21.43
C GLY A 145 -5.91 -11.58 -22.14
N VAL A 146 -4.91 -12.08 -21.41
CA VAL A 146 -3.62 -12.48 -21.99
C VAL A 146 -3.73 -13.63 -23.00
N GLU A 147 -4.71 -14.52 -22.83
CA GLU A 147 -4.94 -15.65 -23.74
C GLU A 147 -5.74 -15.27 -24.99
N HIS A 148 -6.46 -14.15 -24.97
CA HIS A 148 -7.42 -13.78 -26.01
C HIS A 148 -7.05 -12.52 -26.80
N LEU A 149 -6.15 -11.68 -26.24
CA LEU A 149 -5.79 -10.38 -26.81
C LEU A 149 -4.30 -10.32 -27.16
N SER A 150 -3.95 -9.44 -28.10
CA SER A 150 -2.56 -9.13 -28.33
C SER A 150 -1.95 -8.47 -27.07
N LEU A 151 -0.69 -8.74 -26.79
CA LEU A 151 0.01 -8.23 -25.59
C LEU A 151 -0.17 -6.71 -25.41
N TRP A 152 0.02 -5.93 -26.47
CA TRP A 152 -0.12 -4.48 -26.41
C TRP A 152 -1.54 -4.02 -26.02
N LEU A 153 -2.55 -4.68 -26.56
CA LEU A 153 -3.95 -4.35 -26.28
C LEU A 153 -4.34 -4.78 -24.86
N CYS A 154 -3.89 -5.95 -24.43
CA CYS A 154 -4.14 -6.45 -23.08
C CYS A 154 -3.52 -5.53 -22.01
N TYR A 155 -2.26 -5.16 -22.15
CA TYR A 155 -1.59 -4.26 -21.20
C TYR A 155 -2.13 -2.83 -21.27
N GLY A 156 -2.52 -2.35 -22.45
CA GLY A 156 -3.19 -1.06 -22.61
C GLY A 156 -4.52 -0.98 -21.87
N LEU A 157 -5.38 -2.00 -22.04
CA LEU A 157 -6.66 -2.12 -21.34
C LEU A 157 -6.47 -2.29 -19.83
N ALA A 158 -5.51 -3.12 -19.41
CA ALA A 158 -5.18 -3.32 -18.00
C ALA A 158 -4.74 -2.01 -17.34
N SER A 159 -3.88 -1.25 -18.00
CA SER A 159 -3.44 0.07 -17.50
C SER A 159 -4.59 1.06 -17.41
N GLY A 160 -5.46 1.11 -18.42
CA GLY A 160 -6.67 1.95 -18.40
C GLY A 160 -7.61 1.56 -17.26
N ALA A 161 -7.87 0.27 -17.08
CA ALA A 161 -8.69 -0.24 -15.98
C ALA A 161 -8.10 0.09 -14.60
N ALA A 162 -6.78 -0.04 -14.44
CA ALA A 162 -6.08 0.31 -13.20
C ALA A 162 -6.22 1.79 -12.85
N LEU A 163 -6.05 2.68 -13.82
CA LEU A 163 -6.20 4.12 -13.63
C LEU A 163 -7.64 4.49 -13.27
N LEU A 164 -8.61 3.92 -13.96
CA LEU A 164 -10.03 4.15 -13.68
C LEU A 164 -10.43 3.66 -12.29
N ALA A 165 -10.02 2.45 -11.90
CA ALA A 165 -10.30 1.89 -10.58
C ALA A 165 -9.69 2.75 -9.47
N SER A 166 -8.42 3.13 -9.60
CA SER A 166 -7.73 3.99 -8.63
C SER A 166 -8.37 5.37 -8.52
N ALA A 167 -8.75 5.98 -9.65
CA ALA A 167 -9.42 7.27 -9.69
C ALA A 167 -10.81 7.22 -9.02
N LEU A 168 -11.60 6.19 -9.33
CA LEU A 168 -12.93 6.01 -8.72
C LEU A 168 -12.85 5.86 -7.20
N VAL A 169 -11.95 5.02 -6.70
CA VAL A 169 -11.76 4.81 -5.25
C VAL A 169 -11.30 6.11 -4.60
N SER A 170 -10.34 6.81 -5.19
CA SER A 170 -9.84 8.10 -4.67
C SER A 170 -10.94 9.17 -4.62
N LEU A 171 -11.80 9.26 -5.64
CA LEU A 171 -12.95 10.17 -5.66
C LEU A 171 -14.01 9.81 -4.63
N LEU A 172 -14.29 8.53 -4.44
CA LEU A 172 -15.21 8.06 -3.39
C LEU A 172 -14.69 8.41 -1.99
N GLU A 173 -13.41 8.17 -1.74
CA GLU A 173 -12.76 8.54 -0.49
C GLU A 173 -12.85 10.05 -0.21
N GLN A 174 -12.57 10.89 -1.20
CA GLN A 174 -12.67 12.34 -1.09
C GLN A 174 -14.09 12.80 -0.78
N ARG A 175 -15.08 12.25 -1.47
CA ARG A 175 -16.50 12.57 -1.22
C ARG A 175 -16.97 12.15 0.18
N LEU A 176 -16.50 10.99 0.67
CA LEU A 176 -16.82 10.53 2.01
C LEU A 176 -16.17 11.41 3.09
N GLN A 177 -14.95 11.90 2.85
CA GLN A 177 -14.27 12.85 3.75
C GLN A 177 -15.01 14.20 3.81
N GLN A 178 -15.44 14.74 2.68
CA GLN A 178 -16.19 16.00 2.62
C GLN A 178 -17.52 15.91 3.36
N ARG A 179 -18.26 14.82 3.22
CA ARG A 179 -19.54 14.62 3.92
C ARG A 179 -19.39 14.57 5.44
N HIS A 180 -18.28 14.02 5.93
CA HIS A 180 -18.00 14.00 7.37
C HIS A 180 -17.62 15.38 7.90
N ALA A 181 -16.88 16.18 7.14
CA ALA A 181 -16.50 17.54 7.52
C ALA A 181 -17.75 18.45 7.66
N THR A 182 -18.65 18.41 6.68
CA THR A 182 -19.90 19.21 6.71
C THR A 182 -20.89 18.76 7.77
N GLY A 183 -20.93 17.46 8.09
CA GLY A 183 -21.82 16.92 9.15
C GLY A 183 -21.39 17.31 10.57
N THR A 184 -20.12 17.57 10.79
CA THR A 184 -19.60 17.98 12.11
C THR A 184 -19.86 19.45 12.38
N GLU A 185 -19.89 20.32 11.36
CA GLU A 185 -20.20 21.75 11.49
C GLU A 185 -21.70 22.00 11.69
N ALA A 186 -22.58 21.11 11.22
CA ALA A 186 -24.03 21.26 11.35
C ALA A 186 -24.57 20.77 12.72
N GLY A 187 -23.75 20.11 13.53
CA GLY A 187 -24.11 19.54 14.84
C GLY A 187 -23.52 20.31 16.05
N SER A 188 -22.78 21.39 15.83
CA SER A 188 -22.23 22.29 16.86
C SER A 188 -23.01 23.60 16.92
#